data_1584afb9e9e50376033eddee03da348e
#
_entry.id   1584afb9e9e50376033eddee03da348e
#
_cell.length_a   1.000
_cell.length_b   1.000
_cell.length_c   1.000
_cell.angle_alpha   90.00
_cell.angle_beta   90.00
_cell.angle_gamma   90.00
#
_symmetry.space_group_name_H-M   'P 1'
#
loop_
_entity.id
_entity.type
_entity.pdbx_description
1 polymer ?
#
loop_
_entity_poly.entity_id
_entity_poly.type
_entity_poly.pdbx_seq_one_letter_code
_entity_poly.pdbx_strand_id
1 'polypeptide(L)'
;MRYYQIVSTKAEHVAQWVVIALGFSIPISTAADDILIGVAILLWLLSNSYRDRILNIRENPVALWATVVFGMYLLGMLYSIADRKDVLDALLKSAYLLLIPLFMAFFREKKVRDLAIGGFLAASILVLILSYLIGLDLLPPIKLLKGNVDKPIVFKYHITHSFLMSFAAFLFALRARESRAGRYRVVWSLLSSLAVYNVFFMIPSRTGQLVMLVLIIYFFFGWFRWCGLLLSAFILVSVVGAGLMTSSGSWYRGYEKLVREYREWEPGRAQIGESAKLRIDFYRNSGGIIMENPVFGVGTGGFAKAYAAKAGPSAFVYTDNPHNEYLLVAVQFGLVGLGVWLFLFFREWILAARLSSPFDQAVARGLVLAILSASMVSSTLFDHTERVFFVWFSALLFASLNQKPEKETVEA
;
A
#
# COMPACT_ATOMS: atom_id res chain seq x y z
N MET A 1 14.66 -15.16 -37.10
CA MET A 1 14.53 -15.76 -35.73
C MET A 1 15.61 -15.29 -34.76
N ARG A 2 16.93 -15.42 -35.08
CA ARG A 2 18.04 -15.05 -34.19
C ARG A 2 18.04 -13.57 -33.72
N TYR A 3 17.73 -12.63 -34.62
CA TYR A 3 17.65 -11.20 -34.29
C TYR A 3 16.51 -10.88 -33.28
N TYR A 4 15.32 -11.48 -33.52
CA TYR A 4 14.17 -11.30 -32.58
C TYR A 4 14.43 -11.89 -31.20
N GLN A 5 15.15 -13.01 -31.10
CA GLN A 5 15.55 -13.57 -29.80
C GLN A 5 16.50 -12.65 -29.05
N ILE A 6 17.49 -12.06 -29.75
CA ILE A 6 18.45 -11.11 -29.14
C ILE A 6 17.73 -9.84 -28.62
N VAL A 7 16.80 -9.28 -29.41
CA VAL A 7 16.02 -8.10 -29.03
C VAL A 7 15.14 -8.42 -27.82
N SER A 8 14.46 -9.56 -27.82
CA SER A 8 13.61 -10.02 -26.72
C SER A 8 14.40 -10.18 -25.40
N THR A 9 15.57 -10.82 -25.44
CA THR A 9 16.42 -11.03 -24.25
C THR A 9 16.95 -9.70 -23.70
N LYS A 10 17.38 -8.78 -24.59
CA LYS A 10 17.83 -7.45 -24.16
C LYS A 10 16.69 -6.63 -23.55
N ALA A 11 15.51 -6.66 -24.16
CA ALA A 11 14.33 -5.97 -23.64
C ALA A 11 13.93 -6.49 -22.26
N GLU A 12 13.99 -7.81 -22.04
CA GLU A 12 13.71 -8.42 -20.73
C GLU A 12 14.72 -7.98 -19.67
N HIS A 13 16.01 -7.97 -19.99
CA HIS A 13 17.05 -7.52 -19.08
C HIS A 13 16.91 -6.02 -18.70
N VAL A 14 16.58 -5.16 -19.67
CA VAL A 14 16.30 -3.74 -19.40
C VAL A 14 15.05 -3.60 -18.54
N ALA A 15 14.01 -4.40 -18.80
CA ALA A 15 12.78 -4.38 -17.99
C ALA A 15 13.02 -4.79 -16.52
N GLN A 16 13.94 -5.73 -16.27
CA GLN A 16 14.36 -6.07 -14.89
C GLN A 16 14.95 -4.86 -14.17
N TRP A 17 15.83 -4.07 -14.82
CA TRP A 17 16.36 -2.84 -14.23
C TRP A 17 15.28 -1.76 -14.02
N VAL A 18 14.30 -1.66 -14.93
CA VAL A 18 13.19 -0.74 -14.81
C VAL A 18 12.34 -1.07 -13.57
N VAL A 19 12.00 -2.35 -13.33
CA VAL A 19 11.23 -2.72 -12.14
C VAL A 19 12.03 -2.63 -10.85
N ILE A 20 13.35 -2.78 -10.89
CA ILE A 20 14.25 -2.48 -9.76
C ILE A 20 14.23 -0.97 -9.46
N ALA A 21 14.39 -0.12 -10.48
CA ALA A 21 14.34 1.33 -10.34
C ALA A 21 12.97 1.82 -9.83
N LEU A 22 11.88 1.16 -10.23
CA LEU A 22 10.54 1.45 -9.73
C LEU A 22 10.46 1.26 -8.20
N GLY A 23 11.07 0.20 -7.67
CA GLY A 23 11.15 0.01 -6.20
C GLY A 23 11.82 1.18 -5.48
N PHE A 24 12.88 1.75 -6.07
CA PHE A 24 13.54 2.94 -5.53
C PHE A 24 12.67 4.20 -5.70
N SER A 25 11.92 4.35 -6.79
CA SER A 25 11.15 5.56 -7.08
C SER A 25 9.86 5.68 -6.25
N ILE A 26 9.23 4.57 -5.86
CA ILE A 26 7.96 4.55 -5.11
C ILE A 26 7.96 5.52 -3.89
N PRO A 27 8.97 5.52 -3.00
CA PRO A 27 9.00 6.47 -1.89
C PRO A 27 9.32 7.92 -2.30
N ILE A 28 9.79 8.16 -3.52
CA ILE A 28 10.36 9.44 -3.95
C ILE A 28 9.42 10.19 -4.90
N SER A 29 9.06 9.62 -6.06
CA SER A 29 8.43 10.40 -7.13
C SER A 29 7.34 9.65 -7.87
N THR A 30 6.09 10.18 -7.80
CA THR A 30 4.96 9.65 -8.58
C THR A 30 5.18 9.77 -10.08
N ALA A 31 5.77 10.87 -10.54
CA ALA A 31 6.06 11.05 -11.97
C ALA A 31 7.10 10.03 -12.49
N ALA A 32 8.11 9.71 -11.68
CA ALA A 32 9.08 8.65 -12.02
C ALA A 32 8.39 7.28 -12.05
N ASP A 33 7.47 7.02 -11.11
CA ASP A 33 6.69 5.78 -11.10
C ASP A 33 5.93 5.59 -12.40
N ASP A 34 5.19 6.63 -12.87
CA ASP A 34 4.42 6.57 -14.13
C ASP A 34 5.30 6.36 -15.36
N ILE A 35 6.45 7.05 -15.43
CA ILE A 35 7.41 6.88 -16.53
C ILE A 35 7.97 5.45 -16.54
N LEU A 36 8.41 4.93 -15.39
CA LEU A 36 8.97 3.59 -15.29
C LEU A 36 7.91 2.50 -15.60
N ILE A 37 6.67 2.69 -15.17
CA ILE A 37 5.55 1.81 -15.51
C ILE A 37 5.31 1.83 -17.02
N GLY A 38 5.26 3.01 -17.65
CA GLY A 38 5.10 3.14 -19.10
C GLY A 38 6.23 2.44 -19.87
N VAL A 39 7.48 2.61 -19.46
CA VAL A 39 8.63 1.92 -20.04
C VAL A 39 8.54 0.40 -19.83
N ALA A 40 8.13 -0.07 -18.63
CA ALA A 40 7.96 -1.50 -18.37
C ALA A 40 6.89 -2.12 -19.26
N ILE A 41 5.76 -1.43 -19.49
CA ILE A 41 4.70 -1.87 -20.41
C ILE A 41 5.23 -1.96 -21.84
N LEU A 42 5.94 -0.94 -22.34
CA LEU A 42 6.53 -0.95 -23.66
C LEU A 42 7.52 -2.11 -23.86
N LEU A 43 8.42 -2.31 -22.88
CA LEU A 43 9.37 -3.43 -22.93
C LEU A 43 8.66 -4.78 -22.86
N TRP A 44 7.57 -4.88 -22.11
CA TRP A 44 6.72 -6.07 -22.08
C TRP A 44 6.07 -6.33 -23.45
N LEU A 45 5.60 -5.32 -24.13
CA LEU A 45 5.04 -5.44 -25.48
C LEU A 45 6.09 -5.85 -26.51
N LEU A 46 7.33 -5.39 -26.37
CA LEU A 46 8.44 -5.74 -27.29
C LEU A 46 9.00 -7.15 -27.07
N SER A 47 8.77 -7.75 -25.92
CA SER A 47 9.23 -9.09 -25.60
C SER A 47 8.22 -10.14 -26.10
N ASN A 48 8.60 -10.92 -27.09
CA ASN A 48 7.76 -11.76 -27.97
C ASN A 48 7.22 -13.07 -27.36
N SER A 49 7.12 -13.22 -26.03
CA SER A 49 6.68 -14.46 -25.36
C SER A 49 5.26 -14.38 -24.77
N TYR A 50 4.31 -13.84 -25.54
CA TYR A 50 2.93 -13.63 -25.05
C TYR A 50 2.21 -14.90 -24.60
N ARG A 51 2.40 -16.02 -25.33
CA ARG A 51 1.76 -17.30 -24.99
C ARG A 51 2.18 -17.80 -23.61
N ASP A 52 3.47 -17.78 -23.33
CA ASP A 52 4.02 -18.25 -22.05
C ASP A 52 3.59 -17.34 -20.89
N ARG A 53 3.39 -16.07 -21.17
CA ARG A 53 2.93 -15.09 -20.19
C ARG A 53 1.46 -15.26 -19.85
N ILE A 54 0.60 -15.50 -20.83
CA ILE A 54 -0.82 -15.81 -20.59
C ILE A 54 -0.95 -17.11 -19.81
N LEU A 55 -0.16 -18.12 -20.13
CA LEU A 55 -0.12 -19.38 -19.38
C LEU A 55 0.30 -19.15 -17.93
N ASN A 56 1.35 -18.36 -17.69
CA ASN A 56 1.81 -17.99 -16.35
C ASN A 56 0.73 -17.25 -15.53
N ILE A 57 -0.08 -16.37 -16.16
CA ILE A 57 -1.21 -15.70 -15.49
C ILE A 57 -2.24 -16.73 -15.01
N ARG A 58 -2.57 -17.72 -15.85
CA ARG A 58 -3.55 -18.76 -15.50
C ARG A 58 -3.04 -19.70 -14.41
N GLU A 59 -1.75 -19.97 -14.37
CA GLU A 59 -1.10 -20.86 -13.42
C GLU A 59 -0.79 -20.17 -12.08
N ASN A 60 -0.64 -18.86 -12.07
CA ASN A 60 -0.39 -18.09 -10.84
C ASN A 60 -1.71 -17.57 -10.25
N PRO A 61 -2.14 -18.10 -9.09
CA PRO A 61 -3.44 -17.73 -8.52
C PRO A 61 -3.55 -16.25 -8.12
N VAL A 62 -2.44 -15.58 -7.75
CA VAL A 62 -2.47 -14.14 -7.41
C VAL A 62 -2.69 -13.31 -8.66
N ALA A 63 -1.97 -13.61 -9.76
CA ALA A 63 -2.17 -12.98 -11.05
C ALA A 63 -3.60 -13.16 -11.59
N LEU A 64 -4.14 -14.37 -11.44
CA LEU A 64 -5.51 -14.70 -11.82
C LEU A 64 -6.51 -13.85 -11.03
N TRP A 65 -6.39 -13.80 -9.71
CA TRP A 65 -7.35 -13.06 -8.88
C TRP A 65 -7.23 -11.54 -9.03
N ALA A 66 -6.04 -11.01 -9.26
CA ALA A 66 -5.87 -9.60 -9.64
C ALA A 66 -6.61 -9.27 -10.95
N THR A 67 -6.54 -10.18 -11.94
CA THR A 67 -7.28 -10.06 -13.21
C THR A 67 -8.80 -10.18 -12.99
N VAL A 68 -9.25 -11.07 -12.10
CA VAL A 68 -10.68 -11.22 -11.74
C VAL A 68 -11.21 -9.95 -11.09
N VAL A 69 -10.45 -9.34 -10.16
CA VAL A 69 -10.84 -8.05 -9.54
C VAL A 69 -10.94 -6.95 -10.60
N PHE A 70 -10.00 -6.86 -11.53
CA PHE A 70 -10.12 -5.92 -12.65
C PHE A 70 -11.35 -6.23 -13.53
N GLY A 71 -11.63 -7.52 -13.82
CA GLY A 71 -12.84 -7.96 -14.52
C GLY A 71 -14.14 -7.53 -13.84
N MET A 72 -14.16 -7.48 -12.50
CA MET A 72 -15.28 -6.94 -11.73
C MET A 72 -15.53 -5.46 -12.05
N TYR A 73 -14.48 -4.64 -12.19
CA TYR A 73 -14.61 -3.25 -12.61
C TYR A 73 -15.14 -3.14 -14.05
N LEU A 74 -14.72 -4.02 -14.96
CA LEU A 74 -15.27 -4.05 -16.32
C LEU A 74 -16.76 -4.43 -16.34
N LEU A 75 -17.18 -5.42 -15.55
CA LEU A 75 -18.57 -5.80 -15.44
C LEU A 75 -19.40 -4.69 -14.78
N GLY A 76 -18.87 -4.05 -13.75
CA GLY A 76 -19.53 -2.95 -13.05
C GLY A 76 -19.81 -1.72 -13.90
N MET A 77 -19.05 -1.52 -15.01
CA MET A 77 -19.35 -0.43 -15.95
C MET A 77 -20.66 -0.61 -16.71
N LEU A 78 -21.14 -1.85 -16.86
CA LEU A 78 -22.34 -2.14 -17.65
C LEU A 78 -23.63 -1.64 -16.99
N TYR A 79 -23.62 -1.50 -15.67
CA TYR A 79 -24.78 -1.03 -14.89
C TYR A 79 -24.47 0.21 -14.06
N SER A 80 -23.34 0.85 -14.30
CA SER A 80 -22.90 2.01 -13.54
C SER A 80 -23.85 3.21 -13.71
N ILE A 81 -24.16 3.86 -12.60
CA ILE A 81 -24.88 5.14 -12.58
C ILE A 81 -23.98 6.34 -12.85
N ALA A 82 -22.65 6.14 -12.87
CA ALA A 82 -21.66 7.20 -13.03
C ALA A 82 -21.64 7.79 -14.44
N ASP A 83 -21.11 8.99 -14.56
CA ASP A 83 -20.80 9.59 -15.84
C ASP A 83 -19.57 8.91 -16.48
N ARG A 84 -19.46 8.98 -17.81
CA ARG A 84 -18.40 8.29 -18.56
C ARG A 84 -16.97 8.61 -18.06
N LYS A 85 -16.76 9.84 -17.60
CA LYS A 85 -15.47 10.28 -17.07
C LYS A 85 -15.11 9.51 -15.79
N ASP A 86 -16.04 9.40 -14.86
CA ASP A 86 -15.82 8.74 -13.56
C ASP A 86 -15.65 7.23 -13.73
N VAL A 87 -16.40 6.63 -14.67
CA VAL A 87 -16.21 5.22 -15.06
C VAL A 87 -14.80 4.99 -15.60
N LEU A 88 -14.35 5.83 -16.54
CA LEU A 88 -13.04 5.69 -17.15
C LEU A 88 -11.92 5.87 -16.12
N ASP A 89 -12.05 6.85 -15.24
CA ASP A 89 -11.11 7.11 -14.14
C ASP A 89 -10.98 5.92 -13.20
N ALA A 90 -12.11 5.33 -12.79
CA ALA A 90 -12.13 4.14 -11.96
C ALA A 90 -11.54 2.91 -12.68
N LEU A 91 -11.81 2.73 -13.97
CA LEU A 91 -11.21 1.67 -14.79
C LEU A 91 -9.70 1.84 -14.94
N LEU A 92 -9.21 3.05 -15.21
CA LEU A 92 -7.77 3.32 -15.31
C LEU A 92 -7.05 3.06 -13.99
N LYS A 93 -7.66 3.45 -12.87
CA LYS A 93 -7.12 3.14 -11.54
C LYS A 93 -7.08 1.64 -11.27
N SER A 94 -8.15 0.91 -11.60
CA SER A 94 -8.21 -0.55 -11.40
C SER A 94 -7.32 -1.33 -12.37
N ALA A 95 -7.01 -0.79 -13.55
CA ALA A 95 -6.12 -1.41 -14.54
C ALA A 95 -4.69 -1.61 -14.02
N TYR A 96 -4.27 -0.88 -12.99
CA TYR A 96 -2.99 -1.14 -12.30
C TYR A 96 -2.91 -2.57 -11.73
N LEU A 97 -4.02 -3.22 -11.41
CA LEU A 97 -4.01 -4.63 -10.99
C LEU A 97 -3.44 -5.56 -12.06
N LEU A 98 -3.57 -5.21 -13.35
CA LEU A 98 -3.00 -5.96 -14.46
C LEU A 98 -1.47 -5.83 -14.53
N LEU A 99 -0.87 -4.88 -13.83
CA LEU A 99 0.59 -4.79 -13.70
C LEU A 99 1.14 -5.91 -12.82
N ILE A 100 0.34 -6.54 -11.94
CA ILE A 100 0.78 -7.69 -11.14
C ILE A 100 1.29 -8.81 -12.06
N PRO A 101 0.46 -9.40 -12.94
CA PRO A 101 0.94 -10.43 -13.86
C PRO A 101 2.03 -9.94 -14.82
N LEU A 102 2.00 -8.66 -15.22
CA LEU A 102 3.00 -8.09 -16.10
C LEU A 102 4.38 -8.05 -15.41
N PHE A 103 4.46 -7.50 -14.20
CA PHE A 103 5.73 -7.38 -13.47
C PHE A 103 6.26 -8.74 -12.99
N MET A 104 5.38 -9.72 -12.69
CA MET A 104 5.80 -11.08 -12.36
C MET A 104 6.71 -11.68 -13.43
N ALA A 105 6.53 -11.31 -14.71
CA ALA A 105 7.40 -11.77 -15.79
C ALA A 105 8.86 -11.33 -15.60
N PHE A 106 9.09 -10.17 -14.99
CA PHE A 106 10.42 -9.59 -14.78
C PHE A 106 11.05 -9.98 -13.44
N PHE A 107 10.23 -10.38 -12.45
CA PHE A 107 10.68 -10.79 -11.12
C PHE A 107 10.97 -12.29 -10.95
N ARG A 108 11.16 -13.03 -12.03
CA ARG A 108 11.44 -14.47 -11.98
C ARG A 108 12.73 -14.79 -11.22
N GLU A 109 13.79 -14.04 -11.48
CA GLU A 109 15.09 -14.26 -10.86
C GLU A 109 15.13 -13.74 -9.42
N LYS A 110 15.62 -14.57 -8.50
CA LYS A 110 15.80 -14.18 -7.08
C LYS A 110 16.67 -12.94 -6.94
N LYS A 111 17.77 -12.85 -7.71
CA LYS A 111 18.68 -11.71 -7.71
C LYS A 111 17.97 -10.39 -8.04
N VAL A 112 17.04 -10.39 -9.00
CA VAL A 112 16.24 -9.21 -9.39
C VAL A 112 15.34 -8.81 -8.24
N ARG A 113 14.66 -9.77 -7.59
CA ARG A 113 13.81 -9.50 -6.42
C ARG A 113 14.59 -8.92 -5.24
N ASP A 114 15.77 -9.49 -4.93
CA ASP A 114 16.63 -9.02 -3.84
C ASP A 114 17.14 -7.60 -4.11
N LEU A 115 17.55 -7.28 -5.35
CA LEU A 115 17.97 -5.94 -5.75
C LEU A 115 16.78 -4.94 -5.69
N ALA A 116 15.61 -5.36 -6.10
CA ALA A 116 14.41 -4.53 -6.07
C ALA A 116 13.99 -4.16 -4.63
N ILE A 117 13.98 -5.12 -3.71
CA ILE A 117 13.78 -4.85 -2.28
C ILE A 117 14.89 -3.94 -1.74
N GLY A 118 16.15 -4.18 -2.14
CA GLY A 118 17.29 -3.33 -1.79
C GLY A 118 17.10 -1.88 -2.24
N GLY A 119 16.60 -1.67 -3.45
CA GLY A 119 16.25 -0.34 -3.98
C GLY A 119 15.19 0.38 -3.16
N PHE A 120 14.11 -0.31 -2.81
CA PHE A 120 13.06 0.24 -1.93
C PHE A 120 13.60 0.59 -0.53
N LEU A 121 14.42 -0.29 0.05
CA LEU A 121 15.04 -0.03 1.36
C LEU A 121 16.02 1.16 1.30
N ALA A 122 16.82 1.27 0.24
CA ALA A 122 17.73 2.40 0.06
C ALA A 122 16.99 3.75 -0.06
N ALA A 123 15.91 3.78 -0.84
CA ALA A 123 15.05 4.96 -0.94
C ALA A 123 14.39 5.30 0.41
N SER A 124 13.93 4.29 1.15
CA SER A 124 13.32 4.48 2.46
C SER A 124 14.31 5.00 3.50
N ILE A 125 15.57 4.55 3.47
CA ILE A 125 16.65 5.07 4.31
C ILE A 125 16.93 6.54 3.96
N LEU A 126 17.00 6.88 2.66
CA LEU A 126 17.17 8.27 2.21
C LEU A 126 16.03 9.16 2.72
N VAL A 127 14.78 8.71 2.57
CA VAL A 127 13.60 9.43 3.07
C VAL A 127 13.66 9.59 4.59
N LEU A 128 14.06 8.55 5.32
CA LEU A 128 14.19 8.59 6.78
C LEU A 128 15.25 9.63 7.21
N ILE A 129 16.43 9.60 6.60
CA ILE A 129 17.51 10.56 6.89
C ILE A 129 17.06 11.99 6.61
N LEU A 130 16.47 12.24 5.44
CA LEU A 130 15.98 13.56 5.08
C LEU A 130 14.87 14.05 6.02
N SER A 131 13.97 13.16 6.45
CA SER A 131 12.93 13.50 7.41
C SER A 131 13.50 13.94 8.77
N TYR A 132 14.53 13.28 9.26
CA TYR A 132 15.24 13.70 10.48
C TYR A 132 15.96 15.03 10.29
N LEU A 133 16.65 15.22 9.17
CA LEU A 133 17.35 16.49 8.89
C LEU A 133 16.37 17.68 8.81
N ILE A 134 15.17 17.47 8.25
CA ILE A 134 14.11 18.50 8.24
C ILE A 134 13.59 18.73 9.67
N GLY A 135 13.29 17.67 10.42
CA GLY A 135 12.74 17.79 11.77
C GLY A 135 13.70 18.39 12.79
N LEU A 136 15.03 18.32 12.54
CA LEU A 136 16.08 18.92 13.35
C LEU A 136 16.50 20.33 12.85
N ASP A 137 15.79 20.88 11.85
CA ASP A 137 16.09 22.17 11.22
C ASP A 137 17.51 22.29 10.63
N LEU A 138 18.03 21.14 10.16
CA LEU A 138 19.38 21.06 9.55
C LEU A 138 19.36 21.23 8.03
N LEU A 139 18.17 21.28 7.40
CA LEU A 139 18.00 21.52 5.98
C LEU A 139 17.22 22.80 5.72
N PRO A 140 17.71 23.68 4.83
CA PRO A 140 16.94 24.84 4.39
C PRO A 140 15.67 24.38 3.64
N PRO A 141 14.62 25.22 3.58
CA PRO A 141 13.43 24.94 2.81
C PRO A 141 13.77 24.81 1.33
N ILE A 142 13.65 23.58 0.80
CA ILE A 142 13.90 23.26 -0.61
C ILE A 142 12.56 22.96 -1.27
N LYS A 143 12.27 23.53 -2.43
CA LYS A 143 10.97 23.34 -3.16
C LYS A 143 10.60 21.87 -3.41
N LEU A 144 11.59 20.98 -3.48
CA LEU A 144 11.38 19.55 -3.68
C LEU A 144 10.87 18.84 -2.41
N LEU A 145 11.14 19.42 -1.22
CA LEU A 145 10.78 18.85 0.07
C LEU A 145 9.46 19.47 0.55
N LYS A 146 8.47 18.64 0.82
CA LYS A 146 7.11 19.10 1.18
C LYS A 146 6.94 19.44 2.66
N GLY A 147 7.92 19.06 3.50
CA GLY A 147 7.85 19.16 4.95
C GLY A 147 8.46 20.45 5.51
N ASN A 148 8.25 20.61 6.82
CA ASN A 148 8.86 21.60 7.68
C ASN A 148 9.20 20.94 9.03
N VAL A 149 9.75 21.70 9.97
CA VAL A 149 10.17 21.21 11.30
C VAL A 149 9.03 20.53 12.05
N ASP A 150 7.83 21.10 12.02
CA ASP A 150 6.65 20.55 12.73
C ASP A 150 6.07 19.32 12.04
N LYS A 151 6.32 19.15 10.76
CA LYS A 151 5.81 18.07 9.93
C LYS A 151 6.87 17.67 8.88
N PRO A 152 7.89 16.91 9.28
CA PRO A 152 9.06 16.64 8.45
C PRO A 152 8.80 15.52 7.42
N ILE A 153 7.77 15.72 6.59
CA ILE A 153 7.53 14.87 5.41
C ILE A 153 8.54 15.23 4.31
N VAL A 154 8.91 14.26 3.47
CA VAL A 154 9.94 14.50 2.45
C VAL A 154 9.30 14.71 1.07
N PHE A 155 9.10 13.66 0.29
CA PHE A 155 8.62 13.74 -1.09
C PHE A 155 7.10 13.48 -1.20
N LYS A 156 6.55 12.69 -0.30
CA LYS A 156 5.14 12.28 -0.30
C LYS A 156 4.37 13.02 0.81
N TYR A 157 3.03 13.09 0.68
CA TYR A 157 2.19 13.61 1.76
C TYR A 157 2.21 12.69 2.98
N HIS A 158 1.81 13.21 4.13
CA HIS A 158 1.97 12.55 5.43
C HIS A 158 1.36 11.14 5.52
N ILE A 159 0.23 10.88 4.86
CA ILE A 159 -0.41 9.55 4.85
C ILE A 159 0.50 8.56 4.12
N THR A 160 0.86 8.87 2.88
CA THR A 160 1.73 8.03 2.05
C THR A 160 3.13 7.87 2.66
N HIS A 161 3.72 8.98 3.15
CA HIS A 161 5.04 8.94 3.82
C HIS A 161 5.03 7.97 4.99
N SER A 162 4.05 8.11 5.91
CA SER A 162 3.97 7.27 7.11
C SER A 162 3.60 5.82 6.79
N PHE A 163 2.76 5.57 5.78
CA PHE A 163 2.43 4.23 5.30
C PHE A 163 3.68 3.50 4.79
N LEU A 164 4.43 4.12 3.87
CA LEU A 164 5.64 3.53 3.30
C LEU A 164 6.73 3.34 4.37
N MET A 165 6.88 4.32 5.29
CA MET A 165 7.85 4.24 6.37
C MET A 165 7.49 3.15 7.39
N SER A 166 6.20 2.91 7.66
CA SER A 166 5.75 1.80 8.51
C SER A 166 6.12 0.44 7.91
N PHE A 167 5.93 0.29 6.60
CA PHE A 167 6.33 -0.94 5.93
C PHE A 167 7.86 -1.09 5.84
N ALA A 168 8.59 0.00 5.61
CA ALA A 168 10.06 0.00 5.64
C ALA A 168 10.60 -0.38 7.02
N ALA A 169 10.02 0.14 8.12
CA ALA A 169 10.39 -0.23 9.49
C ALA A 169 10.21 -1.75 9.73
N PHE A 170 9.12 -2.30 9.23
CA PHE A 170 8.88 -3.75 9.29
C PHE A 170 9.93 -4.55 8.51
N LEU A 171 10.29 -4.10 7.30
CA LEU A 171 11.35 -4.73 6.51
C LEU A 171 12.72 -4.62 7.20
N PHE A 172 13.05 -3.47 7.81
CA PHE A 172 14.27 -3.30 8.61
C PHE A 172 14.30 -4.29 9.79
N ALA A 173 13.18 -4.46 10.50
CA ALA A 173 13.07 -5.43 11.60
C ALA A 173 13.28 -6.87 11.12
N LEU A 174 12.72 -7.25 9.97
CA LEU A 174 12.93 -8.57 9.36
C LEU A 174 14.40 -8.76 8.96
N ARG A 175 15.06 -7.76 8.38
CA ARG A 175 16.49 -7.80 8.05
C ARG A 175 17.37 -7.89 9.31
N ALA A 176 17.01 -7.20 10.39
CA ALA A 176 17.68 -7.35 11.68
C ALA A 176 17.61 -8.80 12.19
N ARG A 177 16.44 -9.42 12.08
CA ARG A 177 16.20 -10.81 12.49
C ARG A 177 17.03 -11.81 11.68
N GLU A 178 17.15 -11.64 10.36
CA GLU A 178 17.92 -12.53 9.47
C GLU A 178 19.44 -12.35 9.58
N SER A 179 19.90 -11.17 10.04
CA SER A 179 21.31 -10.83 10.08
C SER A 179 22.08 -11.72 11.06
N ARG A 180 23.06 -12.48 10.54
CA ARG A 180 23.95 -13.33 11.35
C ARG A 180 25.00 -12.49 12.07
N ALA A 181 25.58 -11.49 11.39
CA ALA A 181 26.61 -10.63 11.97
C ALA A 181 25.99 -9.57 12.89
N GLY A 182 26.48 -9.47 14.13
CA GLY A 182 25.94 -8.57 15.16
C GLY A 182 25.85 -7.10 14.71
N ARG A 183 26.90 -6.60 14.01
CA ARG A 183 26.94 -5.23 13.49
C ARG A 183 25.75 -4.90 12.55
N TYR A 184 25.43 -5.78 11.63
CA TYR A 184 24.30 -5.55 10.70
C TYR A 184 22.96 -5.67 11.43
N ARG A 185 22.84 -6.57 12.41
CA ARG A 185 21.64 -6.65 13.27
C ARG A 185 21.42 -5.34 14.01
N VAL A 186 22.46 -4.75 14.57
CA VAL A 186 22.36 -3.46 15.27
C VAL A 186 21.94 -2.35 14.30
N VAL A 187 22.55 -2.25 13.11
CA VAL A 187 22.21 -1.24 12.11
C VAL A 187 20.75 -1.34 11.69
N TRP A 188 20.27 -2.53 11.33
CA TRP A 188 18.89 -2.72 10.92
C TRP A 188 17.89 -2.49 12.06
N SER A 189 18.23 -2.86 13.29
CA SER A 189 17.40 -2.58 14.46
C SER A 189 17.32 -1.08 14.75
N LEU A 190 18.44 -0.36 14.61
CA LEU A 190 18.47 1.10 14.76
C LEU A 190 17.60 1.79 13.69
N LEU A 191 17.74 1.40 12.42
CA LEU A 191 16.91 1.95 11.34
C LEU A 191 15.41 1.67 11.58
N SER A 192 15.06 0.47 12.03
CA SER A 192 13.68 0.13 12.39
C SER A 192 13.18 1.02 13.53
N SER A 193 13.94 1.19 14.60
CA SER A 193 13.57 2.04 15.75
C SER A 193 13.41 3.51 15.36
N LEU A 194 14.32 4.04 14.54
CA LEU A 194 14.21 5.40 14.01
C LEU A 194 12.97 5.57 13.13
N ALA A 195 12.65 4.61 12.27
CA ALA A 195 11.46 4.65 11.45
C ALA A 195 10.17 4.57 12.28
N VAL A 196 10.14 3.75 13.34
CA VAL A 196 9.02 3.70 14.32
C VAL A 196 8.86 5.06 14.99
N TYR A 197 9.94 5.67 15.48
CA TYR A 197 9.91 7.01 16.09
C TYR A 197 9.41 8.07 15.10
N ASN A 198 9.88 8.04 13.85
CA ASN A 198 9.44 8.94 12.79
C ASN A 198 7.92 8.88 12.59
N VAL A 199 7.34 7.68 12.46
CA VAL A 199 5.90 7.50 12.22
C VAL A 199 5.06 7.91 13.43
N PHE A 200 5.49 7.59 14.64
CA PHE A 200 4.69 7.87 15.83
C PHE A 200 4.81 9.31 16.34
N PHE A 201 6.00 9.92 16.25
CA PHE A 201 6.27 11.18 16.93
C PHE A 201 6.56 12.36 15.98
N MET A 202 7.06 12.10 14.77
CA MET A 202 7.43 13.17 13.84
C MET A 202 6.33 13.42 12.80
N ILE A 203 5.63 12.38 12.33
CA ILE A 203 4.64 12.50 11.26
C ILE A 203 3.21 12.38 11.81
N PRO A 204 2.37 13.44 11.70
CA PRO A 204 0.99 13.41 12.23
C PRO A 204 0.06 12.65 11.28
N SER A 205 0.13 11.31 11.25
CA SER A 205 -0.68 10.46 10.37
C SER A 205 -1.23 9.24 11.09
N ARG A 206 -2.55 9.25 11.35
CA ARG A 206 -3.26 8.13 11.99
C ARG A 206 -3.20 6.84 11.17
N THR A 207 -3.23 6.94 9.84
CA THR A 207 -3.16 5.78 8.93
C THR A 207 -1.82 5.06 9.09
N GLY A 208 -0.70 5.79 9.04
CA GLY A 208 0.62 5.18 9.22
C GLY A 208 0.80 4.58 10.62
N GLN A 209 0.30 5.25 11.66
CA GLN A 209 0.33 4.74 13.03
C GLN A 209 -0.45 3.44 13.19
N LEU A 210 -1.64 3.33 12.57
CA LEU A 210 -2.44 2.09 12.56
C LEU A 210 -1.69 0.96 11.85
N VAL A 211 -1.15 1.22 10.66
CA VAL A 211 -0.36 0.24 9.90
C VAL A 211 0.87 -0.21 10.69
N MET A 212 1.61 0.74 11.27
CA MET A 212 2.79 0.44 12.10
C MET A 212 2.42 -0.45 13.27
N LEU A 213 1.34 -0.14 13.97
CA LEU A 213 0.85 -0.95 15.09
C LEU A 213 0.54 -2.39 14.67
N VAL A 214 -0.21 -2.57 13.59
CA VAL A 214 -0.57 -3.90 13.08
C VAL A 214 0.69 -4.69 12.69
N LEU A 215 1.68 -4.04 12.04
CA LEU A 215 2.92 -4.69 11.66
C LEU A 215 3.82 -5.03 12.85
N ILE A 216 3.85 -4.19 13.90
CA ILE A 216 4.55 -4.49 15.16
C ILE A 216 3.92 -5.72 15.83
N ILE A 217 2.60 -5.76 15.95
CA ILE A 217 1.88 -6.91 16.53
C ILE A 217 2.20 -8.18 15.73
N TYR A 218 2.12 -8.10 14.40
CA TYR A 218 2.43 -9.23 13.53
C TYR A 218 3.87 -9.73 13.69
N PHE A 219 4.85 -8.80 13.73
CA PHE A 219 6.26 -9.12 13.89
C PHE A 219 6.55 -9.85 15.20
N PHE A 220 6.07 -9.30 16.33
CA PHE A 220 6.33 -9.89 17.63
C PHE A 220 5.52 -11.17 17.88
N PHE A 221 4.27 -11.25 17.38
CA PHE A 221 3.50 -12.49 17.41
C PHE A 221 4.20 -13.62 16.64
N GLY A 222 4.75 -13.32 15.46
CA GLY A 222 5.50 -14.28 14.66
C GLY A 222 6.81 -14.74 15.30
N TRP A 223 7.34 -13.97 16.27
CA TRP A 223 8.57 -14.32 16.99
C TRP A 223 8.32 -14.99 18.34
N PHE A 224 7.47 -14.39 19.17
CA PHE A 224 7.25 -14.79 20.55
C PHE A 224 5.87 -15.41 20.80
N ARG A 225 5.05 -15.60 19.77
CA ARG A 225 3.67 -16.11 19.85
C ARG A 225 2.87 -15.25 20.86
N TRP A 226 2.25 -15.87 21.85
CA TRP A 226 1.42 -15.17 22.84
C TRP A 226 2.19 -14.13 23.68
N CYS A 227 3.45 -14.41 24.05
CA CYS A 227 4.30 -13.43 24.70
C CYS A 227 4.57 -12.20 23.80
N GLY A 228 4.58 -12.37 22.49
CA GLY A 228 4.69 -11.27 21.53
C GLY A 228 3.50 -10.33 21.55
N LEU A 229 2.29 -10.80 21.83
CA LEU A 229 1.12 -9.94 22.00
C LEU A 229 1.24 -9.08 23.25
N LEU A 230 1.71 -9.65 24.38
CA LEU A 230 1.96 -8.89 25.60
C LEU A 230 3.05 -7.81 25.38
N LEU A 231 4.11 -8.15 24.69
CA LEU A 231 5.18 -7.21 24.33
C LEU A 231 4.65 -6.09 23.42
N SER A 232 3.85 -6.45 22.41
CA SER A 232 3.22 -5.47 21.53
C SER A 232 2.27 -4.55 22.28
N ALA A 233 1.47 -5.10 23.20
CA ALA A 233 0.58 -4.32 24.07
C ALA A 233 1.38 -3.38 24.97
N PHE A 234 2.48 -3.84 25.56
CA PHE A 234 3.36 -3.02 26.40
C PHE A 234 3.98 -1.86 25.58
N ILE A 235 4.50 -2.14 24.38
CA ILE A 235 5.04 -1.10 23.48
C ILE A 235 3.96 -0.09 23.13
N LEU A 236 2.75 -0.55 22.78
CA LEU A 236 1.64 0.33 22.46
C LEU A 236 1.27 1.25 23.64
N VAL A 237 1.07 0.67 24.83
CA VAL A 237 0.74 1.43 26.04
C VAL A 237 1.85 2.44 26.34
N SER A 238 3.11 2.05 26.19
CA SER A 238 4.25 2.94 26.39
C SER A 238 4.28 4.10 25.37
N VAL A 239 4.05 3.82 24.10
CA VAL A 239 4.02 4.84 23.04
C VAL A 239 2.85 5.79 23.22
N VAL A 240 1.64 5.27 23.46
CA VAL A 240 0.44 6.09 23.72
C VAL A 240 0.59 6.88 25.00
N GLY A 241 1.07 6.25 26.07
CA GLY A 241 1.32 6.90 27.36
C GLY A 241 2.33 8.04 27.24
N ALA A 242 3.47 7.81 26.60
CA ALA A 242 4.47 8.84 26.34
C ALA A 242 3.90 10.00 25.49
N GLY A 243 3.09 9.69 24.47
CA GLY A 243 2.43 10.68 23.64
C GLY A 243 1.39 11.53 24.38
N LEU A 244 0.66 10.92 25.31
CA LEU A 244 -0.34 11.63 26.14
C LEU A 244 0.29 12.44 27.29
N MET A 245 1.43 12.00 27.82
CA MET A 245 2.15 12.72 28.88
C MET A 245 2.74 14.04 28.40
N THR A 246 2.97 14.20 27.12
CA THR A 246 3.40 15.47 26.51
C THR A 246 2.17 16.33 26.16
N SER A 247 1.66 17.10 27.13
CA SER A 247 0.46 17.95 27.00
C SER A 247 0.53 18.98 25.85
N SER A 248 1.72 19.33 25.39
CA SER A 248 1.97 20.16 24.21
C SER A 248 2.18 19.36 22.90
N GLY A 249 2.19 18.02 22.98
CA GLY A 249 2.51 17.14 21.87
C GLY A 249 1.40 17.07 20.80
N SER A 250 1.78 16.69 19.59
CA SER A 250 0.86 16.50 18.47
C SER A 250 -0.22 15.43 18.77
N TRP A 251 0.08 14.46 19.62
CA TRP A 251 -0.84 13.40 20.05
C TRP A 251 -1.98 13.93 20.91
N TYR A 252 -1.65 14.73 21.95
CA TYR A 252 -2.64 15.30 22.84
C TYR A 252 -3.60 16.22 22.09
N ARG A 253 -3.06 17.14 21.27
CA ARG A 253 -3.89 18.02 20.42
C ARG A 253 -4.73 17.23 19.41
N GLY A 254 -4.17 16.15 18.84
CA GLY A 254 -4.88 15.26 17.93
C GLY A 254 -6.04 14.52 18.60
N TYR A 255 -5.85 14.07 19.85
CA TYR A 255 -6.87 13.40 20.65
C TYR A 255 -7.98 14.39 21.06
N GLU A 256 -7.63 15.56 21.61
CA GLU A 256 -8.61 16.59 21.96
C GLU A 256 -9.45 17.02 20.76
N LYS A 257 -8.79 17.25 19.62
CA LYS A 257 -9.49 17.58 18.37
C LYS A 257 -10.46 16.45 17.99
N LEU A 258 -10.05 15.20 18.05
CA LEU A 258 -10.90 14.04 17.73
C LEU A 258 -12.13 13.97 18.64
N VAL A 259 -11.91 14.08 19.96
CA VAL A 259 -13.00 14.02 20.94
C VAL A 259 -13.99 15.17 20.75
N ARG A 260 -13.48 16.38 20.50
CA ARG A 260 -14.31 17.55 20.22
C ARG A 260 -15.13 17.36 18.95
N GLU A 261 -14.47 16.98 17.84
CA GLU A 261 -15.15 16.75 16.55
C GLU A 261 -16.23 15.67 16.68
N TYR A 262 -16.00 14.60 17.45
CA TYR A 262 -16.98 13.56 17.71
C TYR A 262 -18.18 14.06 18.53
N ARG A 263 -17.94 14.83 19.60
CA ARG A 263 -19.01 15.35 20.48
C ARG A 263 -19.88 16.39 19.79
N GLU A 264 -19.30 17.20 18.91
CA GLU A 264 -19.96 18.29 18.20
C GLU A 264 -20.45 17.87 16.82
N TRP A 265 -20.41 16.56 16.51
CA TRP A 265 -20.85 16.09 15.20
C TRP A 265 -22.38 16.20 15.05
N GLU A 266 -22.79 16.84 13.95
CA GLU A 266 -24.18 16.87 13.48
C GLU A 266 -24.23 16.37 12.01
N PRO A 267 -25.25 15.56 11.64
CA PRO A 267 -25.34 15.00 10.29
C PRO A 267 -25.34 16.09 9.19
N GLY A 268 -24.44 15.94 8.22
CA GLY A 268 -24.36 16.80 7.04
C GLY A 268 -23.79 18.20 7.29
N ARG A 269 -23.38 18.55 8.53
CA ARG A 269 -22.84 19.86 8.89
C ARG A 269 -21.31 19.91 9.04
N ALA A 270 -20.62 18.80 8.78
CA ALA A 270 -19.17 18.74 8.86
C ALA A 270 -18.50 19.64 7.79
N GLN A 271 -17.46 20.38 8.18
CA GLN A 271 -16.77 21.33 7.32
C GLN A 271 -15.38 20.81 6.93
N ILE A 272 -14.81 21.43 5.87
CA ILE A 272 -13.42 21.15 5.47
C ILE A 272 -12.48 21.47 6.63
N GLY A 273 -11.62 20.48 6.99
CA GLY A 273 -10.71 20.58 8.14
C GLY A 273 -11.21 19.79 9.38
N GLU A 274 -12.48 19.40 9.43
CA GLU A 274 -13.08 18.57 10.48
C GLU A 274 -13.05 17.09 10.09
N SER A 275 -11.86 16.51 9.96
CA SER A 275 -11.65 15.21 9.33
C SER A 275 -12.38 14.04 9.98
N ALA A 276 -12.67 14.09 11.28
CA ALA A 276 -13.42 13.04 11.97
C ALA A 276 -14.93 13.18 11.67
N LYS A 277 -15.48 14.39 11.76
CA LYS A 277 -16.89 14.65 11.43
C LYS A 277 -17.21 14.25 10.00
N LEU A 278 -16.34 14.65 9.03
CA LEU A 278 -16.49 14.28 7.63
C LEU A 278 -16.52 12.77 7.42
N ARG A 279 -15.64 12.02 8.09
CA ARG A 279 -15.62 10.56 7.96
C ARG A 279 -16.87 9.90 8.50
N ILE A 280 -17.46 10.43 9.58
CA ILE A 280 -18.72 9.91 10.12
C ILE A 280 -19.83 10.10 9.05
N ASP A 281 -19.91 11.28 8.43
CA ASP A 281 -20.89 11.53 7.35
C ASP A 281 -20.63 10.62 6.14
N PHE A 282 -19.36 10.45 5.73
CA PHE A 282 -19.00 9.56 4.62
C PHE A 282 -19.38 8.11 4.90
N TYR A 283 -19.11 7.61 6.10
CA TYR A 283 -19.41 6.23 6.49
C TYR A 283 -20.91 5.99 6.61
N ARG A 284 -21.65 6.93 7.22
CA ARG A 284 -23.10 6.85 7.36
C ARG A 284 -23.78 6.82 6.00
N ASN A 285 -23.45 7.77 5.11
CA ASN A 285 -24.06 7.84 3.79
C ASN A 285 -23.68 6.63 2.93
N SER A 286 -22.41 6.19 2.96
CA SER A 286 -21.95 4.97 2.29
C SER A 286 -22.72 3.74 2.78
N GLY A 287 -22.91 3.60 4.09
CA GLY A 287 -23.71 2.52 4.68
C GLY A 287 -25.16 2.53 4.17
N GLY A 288 -25.77 3.71 4.08
CA GLY A 288 -27.12 3.86 3.51
C GLY A 288 -27.20 3.45 2.03
N ILE A 289 -26.19 3.81 1.21
CA ILE A 289 -26.13 3.40 -0.21
C ILE A 289 -25.95 1.89 -0.34
N ILE A 290 -25.12 1.28 0.50
CA ILE A 290 -24.91 -0.19 0.51
C ILE A 290 -26.21 -0.90 0.88
N MET A 291 -26.97 -0.41 1.85
CA MET A 291 -28.28 -0.99 2.22
C MET A 291 -29.31 -0.91 1.12
N GLU A 292 -29.26 0.11 0.27
CA GLU A 292 -30.15 0.28 -0.90
C GLU A 292 -29.71 -0.62 -2.07
N ASN A 293 -28.41 -0.93 -2.19
CA ASN A 293 -27.83 -1.70 -3.30
C ASN A 293 -26.88 -2.80 -2.79
N PRO A 294 -27.36 -3.77 -1.96
CA PRO A 294 -26.46 -4.61 -1.16
C PRO A 294 -25.70 -5.66 -1.97
N VAL A 295 -26.22 -6.12 -3.11
CA VAL A 295 -25.66 -7.27 -3.84
C VAL A 295 -24.58 -6.83 -4.81
N PHE A 296 -24.88 -5.93 -5.73
CA PHE A 296 -24.00 -5.52 -6.82
C PHE A 296 -23.59 -4.04 -6.77
N GLY A 297 -24.10 -3.26 -5.82
CA GLY A 297 -23.79 -1.84 -5.69
C GLY A 297 -24.30 -0.98 -6.84
N VAL A 298 -23.66 0.18 -7.04
CA VAL A 298 -24.07 1.20 -8.01
C VAL A 298 -23.22 1.22 -9.29
N GLY A 299 -22.30 0.29 -9.42
CA GLY A 299 -21.41 0.17 -10.58
C GLY A 299 -20.12 0.99 -10.47
N THR A 300 -19.23 0.75 -11.42
CA THR A 300 -17.87 1.31 -11.48
C THR A 300 -17.88 2.83 -11.55
N GLY A 301 -17.14 3.49 -10.64
CA GLY A 301 -17.09 4.96 -10.56
C GLY A 301 -18.34 5.61 -9.96
N GLY A 302 -19.36 4.80 -9.59
CA GLY A 302 -20.67 5.30 -9.15
C GLY A 302 -20.70 5.95 -7.77
N PHE A 303 -19.60 5.87 -7.00
CA PHE A 303 -19.55 6.37 -5.63
C PHE A 303 -19.91 7.86 -5.52
N ALA A 304 -19.24 8.74 -6.26
CA ALA A 304 -19.45 10.20 -6.16
C ALA A 304 -20.89 10.60 -6.40
N LYS A 305 -21.52 10.03 -7.45
CA LYS A 305 -22.91 10.32 -7.81
C LYS A 305 -23.92 9.77 -6.80
N ALA A 306 -23.71 8.53 -6.34
CA ALA A 306 -24.54 7.92 -5.29
C ALA A 306 -24.41 8.69 -3.97
N TYR A 307 -23.18 9.09 -3.60
CA TYR A 307 -22.94 9.88 -2.39
C TYR A 307 -23.65 11.24 -2.47
N ALA A 308 -23.53 11.97 -3.58
CA ALA A 308 -24.18 13.27 -3.75
C ALA A 308 -25.71 13.16 -3.66
N ALA A 309 -26.31 12.12 -4.24
CA ALA A 309 -27.74 11.87 -4.14
C ALA A 309 -28.16 11.55 -2.69
N LYS A 310 -27.38 10.77 -1.96
CA LYS A 310 -27.67 10.36 -0.58
C LYS A 310 -27.48 11.49 0.43
N ALA A 311 -26.41 12.28 0.29
CA ALA A 311 -26.09 13.41 1.15
C ALA A 311 -27.09 14.56 1.00
N GLY A 312 -27.68 14.71 -0.20
CA GLY A 312 -28.69 15.73 -0.50
C GLY A 312 -28.10 17.14 -0.67
N PRO A 313 -28.94 18.11 -1.07
CA PRO A 313 -28.46 19.47 -1.40
C PRO A 313 -28.02 20.30 -0.20
N SER A 314 -28.31 19.86 1.01
CA SER A 314 -27.90 20.53 2.25
C SER A 314 -26.50 20.11 2.76
N ALA A 315 -25.83 19.14 2.11
CA ALA A 315 -24.52 18.72 2.51
C ALA A 315 -23.47 19.80 2.19
N PHE A 316 -22.62 20.13 3.18
CA PHE A 316 -21.55 21.11 2.99
C PHE A 316 -20.36 20.55 2.18
N VAL A 317 -20.15 19.23 2.19
CA VAL A 317 -19.00 18.59 1.52
C VAL A 317 -19.47 17.39 0.71
N TYR A 318 -19.16 17.42 -0.59
CA TYR A 318 -19.29 16.28 -1.50
C TYR A 318 -17.92 15.63 -1.68
N THR A 319 -17.90 14.31 -1.86
CA THR A 319 -16.67 13.56 -2.02
C THR A 319 -16.81 12.44 -3.05
N ASP A 320 -15.71 12.16 -3.75
CA ASP A 320 -15.54 10.99 -4.61
C ASP A 320 -14.87 9.80 -3.87
N ASN A 321 -14.53 10.01 -2.58
CA ASN A 321 -13.76 9.08 -1.79
C ASN A 321 -14.23 9.06 -0.32
N PRO A 322 -14.72 7.91 0.21
CA PRO A 322 -15.14 7.79 1.61
C PRO A 322 -13.98 7.71 2.61
N HIS A 323 -12.72 7.71 2.14
CA HIS A 323 -11.53 7.42 2.94
C HIS A 323 -11.61 6.08 3.68
N ASN A 324 -12.18 5.09 3.03
CA ASN A 324 -12.31 3.70 3.46
C ASN A 324 -12.52 2.83 2.22
N GLU A 325 -11.55 1.98 1.88
CA GLU A 325 -11.60 1.17 0.67
C GLU A 325 -12.73 0.13 0.71
N TYR A 326 -13.02 -0.42 1.90
CA TYR A 326 -14.12 -1.40 2.04
C TYR A 326 -15.46 -0.77 1.66
N LEU A 327 -15.71 0.45 2.12
CA LEU A 327 -16.93 1.18 1.79
C LEU A 327 -16.94 1.59 0.32
N LEU A 328 -15.80 2.03 -0.22
CA LEU A 328 -15.70 2.41 -1.63
C LEU A 328 -16.03 1.24 -2.55
N VAL A 329 -15.47 0.05 -2.27
CA VAL A 329 -15.73 -1.18 -3.02
C VAL A 329 -17.17 -1.66 -2.82
N ALA A 330 -17.65 -1.67 -1.57
CA ALA A 330 -19.02 -2.13 -1.28
C ALA A 330 -20.11 -1.22 -1.88
N VAL A 331 -19.91 0.09 -1.92
CA VAL A 331 -20.83 1.01 -2.62
C VAL A 331 -20.86 0.72 -4.11
N GLN A 332 -19.69 0.54 -4.74
CA GLN A 332 -19.62 0.34 -6.19
C GLN A 332 -20.09 -1.06 -6.62
N PHE A 333 -19.78 -2.10 -5.86
CA PHE A 333 -19.94 -3.50 -6.29
C PHE A 333 -20.73 -4.37 -5.31
N GLY A 334 -21.29 -3.79 -4.27
CA GLY A 334 -22.05 -4.49 -3.24
C GLY A 334 -21.19 -5.46 -2.42
N LEU A 335 -21.83 -6.34 -1.69
CA LEU A 335 -21.17 -7.36 -0.87
C LEU A 335 -20.49 -8.44 -1.73
N VAL A 336 -21.02 -8.70 -2.93
CA VAL A 336 -20.38 -9.64 -3.88
C VAL A 336 -19.01 -9.12 -4.30
N GLY A 337 -18.94 -7.85 -4.73
CA GLY A 337 -17.69 -7.26 -5.14
C GLY A 337 -16.71 -7.08 -3.99
N LEU A 338 -17.18 -6.73 -2.80
CA LEU A 338 -16.36 -6.70 -1.60
C LEU A 338 -15.76 -8.09 -1.30
N GLY A 339 -16.57 -9.15 -1.44
CA GLY A 339 -16.10 -10.53 -1.29
C GLY A 339 -15.01 -10.89 -2.31
N VAL A 340 -15.18 -10.54 -3.58
CA VAL A 340 -14.19 -10.77 -4.64
C VAL A 340 -12.89 -10.00 -4.35
N TRP A 341 -12.99 -8.74 -3.92
CA TRP A 341 -11.83 -7.91 -3.57
C TRP A 341 -11.07 -8.48 -2.36
N LEU A 342 -11.77 -8.86 -1.28
CA LEU A 342 -11.17 -9.48 -0.10
C LEU A 342 -10.54 -10.84 -0.41
N PHE A 343 -11.10 -11.58 -1.36
CA PHE A 343 -10.58 -12.89 -1.73
C PHE A 343 -9.20 -12.81 -2.39
N LEU A 344 -8.86 -11.72 -3.08
CA LEU A 344 -7.49 -11.49 -3.57
C LEU A 344 -6.50 -11.50 -2.40
N PHE A 345 -6.76 -10.74 -1.33
CA PHE A 345 -5.89 -10.67 -0.14
C PHE A 345 -5.86 -11.99 0.64
N PHE A 346 -6.99 -12.66 0.72
CA PHE A 346 -7.06 -14.00 1.32
C PHE A 346 -6.18 -15.01 0.54
N ARG A 347 -6.19 -14.94 -0.78
CA ARG A 347 -5.31 -15.78 -1.61
C ARG A 347 -3.84 -15.44 -1.40
N GLU A 348 -3.47 -14.18 -1.37
CA GLU A 348 -2.10 -13.76 -1.06
C GLU A 348 -1.67 -14.25 0.33
N TRP A 349 -2.51 -14.10 1.34
CA TRP A 349 -2.23 -14.56 2.70
C TRP A 349 -1.94 -16.07 2.79
N ILE A 350 -2.78 -16.89 2.17
CA ILE A 350 -2.61 -18.36 2.16
C ILE A 350 -1.38 -18.75 1.34
N LEU A 351 -1.22 -18.18 0.15
CA LEU A 351 -0.12 -18.50 -0.76
C LEU A 351 1.23 -18.02 -0.26
N ALA A 352 1.27 -17.02 0.61
CA ALA A 352 2.50 -16.60 1.28
C ALA A 352 3.23 -17.77 1.97
N ALA A 353 2.49 -18.74 2.52
CA ALA A 353 3.07 -19.93 3.14
C ALA A 353 3.85 -20.85 2.15
N ARG A 354 3.63 -20.68 0.84
CA ARG A 354 4.29 -21.46 -0.22
C ARG A 354 5.55 -20.80 -0.78
N LEU A 355 5.84 -19.56 -0.37
CA LEU A 355 7.07 -18.88 -0.76
C LEU A 355 8.27 -19.57 -0.11
N SER A 356 9.38 -19.64 -0.85
CA SER A 356 10.57 -20.42 -0.47
C SER A 356 11.32 -19.86 0.75
N SER A 357 11.24 -18.55 0.96
CA SER A 357 11.98 -17.85 2.03
C SER A 357 11.03 -17.45 3.18
N PRO A 358 11.39 -17.72 4.45
CA PRO A 358 10.66 -17.19 5.60
C PRO A 358 10.55 -15.67 5.60
N PHE A 359 11.54 -14.96 5.04
CA PHE A 359 11.48 -13.52 4.84
C PHE A 359 10.35 -13.14 3.87
N ASP A 360 10.33 -13.75 2.68
CA ASP A 360 9.30 -13.48 1.67
C ASP A 360 7.90 -13.81 2.20
N GLN A 361 7.76 -14.90 2.98
CA GLN A 361 6.50 -15.27 3.64
C GLN A 361 6.04 -14.18 4.61
N ALA A 362 6.96 -13.66 5.42
CA ALA A 362 6.66 -12.60 6.38
C ALA A 362 6.32 -11.28 5.66
N VAL A 363 7.08 -10.91 4.62
CA VAL A 363 6.84 -9.71 3.82
C VAL A 363 5.48 -9.77 3.13
N ALA A 364 5.12 -10.91 2.51
CA ALA A 364 3.83 -11.07 1.82
C ALA A 364 2.65 -10.92 2.78
N ARG A 365 2.69 -11.55 3.95
CA ARG A 365 1.64 -11.38 4.96
C ARG A 365 1.63 -9.98 5.55
N GLY A 366 2.80 -9.38 5.76
CA GLY A 366 2.93 -7.97 6.17
C GLY A 366 2.33 -7.01 5.16
N LEU A 367 2.50 -7.26 3.84
CA LEU A 367 1.87 -6.49 2.77
C LEU A 367 0.34 -6.54 2.86
N VAL A 368 -0.23 -7.73 2.98
CA VAL A 368 -1.69 -7.91 3.14
C VAL A 368 -2.20 -7.16 4.36
N LEU A 369 -1.53 -7.29 5.51
CA LEU A 369 -1.91 -6.59 6.73
C LEU A 369 -1.80 -5.07 6.59
N ALA A 370 -0.73 -4.57 5.97
CA ALA A 370 -0.52 -3.13 5.75
C ALA A 370 -1.63 -2.54 4.87
N ILE A 371 -1.94 -3.19 3.74
CA ILE A 371 -3.00 -2.72 2.84
C ILE A 371 -4.37 -2.79 3.52
N LEU A 372 -4.73 -3.93 4.11
CA LEU A 372 -6.04 -4.09 4.74
C LEU A 372 -6.25 -3.14 5.92
N SER A 373 -5.23 -2.93 6.76
CA SER A 373 -5.33 -1.98 7.89
C SER A 373 -5.39 -0.52 7.42
N ALA A 374 -4.59 -0.11 6.43
CA ALA A 374 -4.68 1.22 5.84
C ALA A 374 -6.05 1.46 5.20
N SER A 375 -6.61 0.45 4.53
CA SER A 375 -7.92 0.50 3.85
C SER A 375 -9.10 0.74 4.78
N MET A 376 -8.96 0.53 6.09
CA MET A 376 -9.98 0.87 7.09
C MET A 376 -10.16 2.39 7.28
N VAL A 377 -9.11 3.16 7.03
CA VAL A 377 -9.07 4.62 7.33
C VAL A 377 -8.62 5.47 6.14
N SER A 378 -8.36 4.84 5.00
CA SER A 378 -8.02 5.48 3.72
C SER A 378 -8.50 4.60 2.57
N SER A 379 -8.76 5.17 1.40
CA SER A 379 -8.99 4.37 0.19
C SER A 379 -7.62 4.10 -0.45
N THR A 380 -6.95 3.08 0.08
CA THR A 380 -5.52 2.81 -0.15
C THR A 380 -5.20 2.50 -1.62
N LEU A 381 -6.06 1.72 -2.30
CA LEU A 381 -5.85 1.40 -3.71
C LEU A 381 -6.42 2.46 -4.66
N PHE A 382 -7.19 3.42 -4.14
CA PHE A 382 -7.59 4.61 -4.88
C PHE A 382 -6.41 5.57 -5.07
N ASP A 383 -5.50 5.65 -4.08
CA ASP A 383 -4.33 6.51 -4.11
C ASP A 383 -3.20 5.90 -4.97
N HIS A 384 -2.51 6.74 -5.75
CA HIS A 384 -1.54 6.30 -6.76
C HIS A 384 -0.36 5.52 -6.15
N THR A 385 0.33 6.09 -5.18
CA THR A 385 1.58 5.51 -4.65
C THR A 385 1.32 4.19 -3.93
N GLU A 386 0.28 4.12 -3.12
CA GLU A 386 -0.11 2.92 -2.37
C GLU A 386 -0.54 1.79 -3.33
N ARG A 387 -1.24 2.14 -4.41
CA ARG A 387 -1.62 1.20 -5.47
C ARG A 387 -0.40 0.65 -6.21
N VAL A 388 0.54 1.51 -6.62
CA VAL A 388 1.79 1.09 -7.27
C VAL A 388 2.62 0.22 -6.33
N PHE A 389 2.73 0.61 -5.06
CA PHE A 389 3.40 -0.15 -4.01
C PHE A 389 2.81 -1.56 -3.87
N PHE A 390 1.48 -1.68 -3.73
CA PHE A 390 0.80 -2.97 -3.61
C PHE A 390 1.08 -3.86 -4.82
N VAL A 391 0.85 -3.34 -6.02
CA VAL A 391 1.01 -4.07 -7.28
C VAL A 391 2.46 -4.54 -7.46
N TRP A 392 3.41 -3.67 -7.16
CA TRP A 392 4.83 -3.97 -7.30
C TRP A 392 5.30 -5.04 -6.31
N PHE A 393 4.94 -4.92 -5.01
CA PHE A 393 5.28 -5.94 -4.01
C PHE A 393 4.57 -7.27 -4.26
N SER A 394 3.29 -7.27 -4.62
CA SER A 394 2.57 -8.50 -4.96
C SER A 394 3.22 -9.21 -6.14
N ALA A 395 3.57 -8.49 -7.20
CA ALA A 395 4.27 -9.07 -8.34
C ALA A 395 5.64 -9.65 -7.95
N LEU A 396 6.44 -8.89 -7.19
CA LEU A 396 7.76 -9.29 -6.75
C LEU A 396 7.75 -10.57 -5.91
N LEU A 397 6.84 -10.63 -4.92
CA LEU A 397 6.78 -11.74 -3.97
C LEU A 397 6.23 -13.01 -4.62
N PHE A 398 5.15 -12.90 -5.39
CA PHE A 398 4.45 -14.07 -5.91
C PHE A 398 4.92 -14.52 -7.30
N ALA A 399 5.90 -13.84 -7.92
CA ALA A 399 6.51 -14.29 -9.18
C ALA A 399 7.15 -15.68 -9.09
N SER A 400 7.57 -16.10 -7.91
CA SER A 400 8.27 -17.38 -7.68
C SER A 400 7.36 -18.57 -7.32
N LEU A 401 6.04 -18.35 -7.18
CA LEU A 401 5.12 -19.39 -6.67
C LEU A 401 5.14 -20.72 -7.45
N ASN A 402 5.38 -20.65 -8.75
CA ASN A 402 5.33 -21.81 -9.66
C ASN A 402 6.73 -22.22 -10.16
N GLN A 403 7.79 -21.63 -9.61
CA GLN A 403 9.15 -22.02 -9.96
C GLN A 403 9.53 -23.25 -9.15
N LYS A 404 10.01 -24.31 -9.84
CA LYS A 404 10.69 -25.42 -9.17
C LYS A 404 11.89 -24.85 -8.40
N PRO A 405 12.17 -25.32 -7.16
CA PRO A 405 13.34 -24.87 -6.44
C PRO A 405 14.56 -25.06 -7.34
N GLU A 406 15.29 -23.98 -7.59
CA GLU A 406 16.59 -24.01 -8.24
C GLU A 406 17.45 -24.96 -7.42
N LYS A 407 17.92 -26.05 -8.03
CA LYS A 407 18.91 -26.92 -7.40
C LYS A 407 20.11 -26.03 -7.13
N GLU A 408 20.41 -25.77 -5.86
CA GLU A 408 21.69 -25.20 -5.48
C GLU A 408 22.76 -26.09 -6.14
N THR A 409 23.38 -25.56 -7.18
CA THR A 409 24.66 -26.09 -7.67
C THR A 409 25.65 -25.79 -6.53
N VAL A 410 25.83 -26.80 -5.69
CA VAL A 410 26.97 -26.84 -4.77
C VAL A 410 28.18 -26.94 -5.69
N GLU A 411 28.79 -25.78 -5.97
CA GLU A 411 30.15 -25.75 -6.49
C GLU A 411 31.06 -26.31 -5.38
N ALA A 412 31.55 -27.52 -5.66
CA ALA A 412 32.52 -28.25 -4.83
C ALA A 412 33.89 -27.57 -4.88
#